data_c11756fd7b7f260783716cccf4b8ccbe
#
_entry.id   c11756fd7b7f260783716cccf4b8ccbe
#
_cell.length_a   1.000
_cell.length_b   1.000
_cell.length_c   1.000
_cell.angle_alpha   90.00
_cell.angle_beta   90.00
_cell.angle_gamma   90.00
#
_symmetry.space_group_name_H-M   'P 1'
#
loop_
_entity.id
_entity.type
_entity.pdbx_description
1 polymer ?
#
loop_
_entity_poly.entity_id
_entity_poly.type
_entity_poly.pdbx_seq_one_letter_code
_entity_poly.pdbx_strand_id
1 'polypeptide(L)'
;LKQTKLKLNFDYQKEQMNGEEWLTASPVCYATNELVRDAKGMLSHEVAADKNGSKSPLKFDYKNDELKITLDKTYQKNQDYTVYIKYTARPNEVKQEGSKAISDAKGLYFINAQGKDPDKPTQIWTQGETESSSCWFPTIDKPNQKTTQEIYMTVPKQYVTLSNGILKSSENLGENLRTDHWVMDKKHDPYLFFMGVGE
;
A
#
# COMPACT_ATOMS: atom_id res chain seq x y z
N LEU A 1 -11.09 3.07 9.74
CA LEU A 1 -10.83 2.01 8.74
C LEU A 1 -11.19 0.65 9.32
N LYS A 2 -11.44 -0.36 8.48
CA LYS A 2 -11.75 -1.73 8.90
C LYS A 2 -10.71 -2.73 8.41
N GLN A 3 -10.45 -2.75 7.11
CA GLN A 3 -9.51 -3.64 6.47
C GLN A 3 -8.78 -2.93 5.34
N THR A 4 -7.49 -3.18 5.23
CA THR A 4 -6.64 -2.82 4.09
C THR A 4 -6.08 -4.09 3.48
N LYS A 5 -6.42 -4.35 2.22
CA LYS A 5 -5.91 -5.46 1.43
C LYS A 5 -5.11 -4.92 0.26
N LEU A 6 -3.88 -5.42 0.11
CA LEU A 6 -2.92 -4.99 -0.91
C LEU A 6 -2.50 -6.16 -1.78
N LYS A 7 -2.41 -5.95 -3.09
CA LYS A 7 -1.69 -6.82 -4.02
C LYS A 7 -0.56 -6.05 -4.66
N LEU A 8 0.65 -6.52 -4.50
CA LEU A 8 1.87 -5.80 -4.81
C LEU A 8 2.76 -6.59 -5.76
N ASN A 9 3.35 -5.89 -6.74
CA ASN A 9 4.45 -6.37 -7.54
C ASN A 9 5.48 -5.26 -7.77
N PHE A 10 6.71 -5.63 -8.13
CA PHE A 10 7.85 -4.74 -8.08
C PHE A 10 8.53 -4.63 -9.44
N ASP A 11 8.78 -3.39 -9.87
CA ASP A 11 9.64 -3.09 -11.02
C ASP A 11 11.04 -2.76 -10.49
N TYR A 12 11.92 -3.76 -10.49
CA TYR A 12 13.28 -3.63 -9.98
C TYR A 12 14.14 -2.67 -10.82
N GLN A 13 13.82 -2.51 -12.10
CA GLN A 13 14.59 -1.62 -12.99
C GLN A 13 14.27 -0.15 -12.75
N LYS A 14 12.98 0.14 -12.52
CA LYS A 14 12.51 1.50 -12.25
C LYS A 14 12.52 1.86 -10.77
N GLU A 15 12.73 0.87 -9.89
CA GLU A 15 12.59 1.00 -8.44
C GLU A 15 11.21 1.55 -8.07
N GLN A 16 10.18 0.91 -8.63
CA GLN A 16 8.77 1.26 -8.44
C GLN A 16 7.96 0.05 -7.98
N MET A 17 6.87 0.30 -7.31
CA MET A 17 5.94 -0.74 -6.89
C MET A 17 4.57 -0.49 -7.49
N ASN A 18 4.02 -1.49 -8.18
CA ASN A 18 2.63 -1.47 -8.63
C ASN A 18 1.74 -2.11 -7.57
N GLY A 19 0.72 -1.40 -7.17
CA GLY A 19 -0.20 -1.80 -6.13
C GLY A 19 -1.66 -1.79 -6.58
N GLU A 20 -2.40 -2.74 -6.04
CA GLU A 20 -3.85 -2.73 -6.01
C GLU A 20 -4.29 -2.76 -4.55
N GLU A 21 -5.10 -1.80 -4.14
CA GLU A 21 -5.65 -1.71 -2.79
C GLU A 21 -7.16 -1.94 -2.80
N TRP A 22 -7.65 -2.72 -1.84
CA TRP A 22 -9.04 -2.75 -1.43
C TRP A 22 -9.11 -2.25 0.00
N LEU A 23 -9.71 -1.09 0.17
CA LEU A 23 -9.96 -0.50 1.47
C LEU A 23 -11.41 -0.67 1.85
N THR A 24 -11.68 -1.35 2.96
CA THR A 24 -13.00 -1.35 3.59
C THR A 24 -13.05 -0.37 4.75
N ALA A 25 -14.00 0.53 4.70
CA ALA A 25 -14.19 1.59 5.70
C ALA A 25 -15.67 1.86 5.97
N SER A 26 -15.94 2.63 7.02
CA SER A 26 -17.25 3.19 7.30
C SER A 26 -17.14 4.56 7.98
N PRO A 27 -18.08 5.48 7.77
CA PRO A 27 -18.15 6.72 8.51
C PRO A 27 -18.36 6.44 10.01
N VAL A 28 -17.65 7.17 10.87
CA VAL A 28 -17.75 7.00 12.34
C VAL A 28 -18.68 8.05 12.96
N CYS A 29 -18.59 9.29 12.53
CA CYS A 29 -19.32 10.41 13.13
C CYS A 29 -20.48 10.90 12.27
N TYR A 30 -20.19 11.27 11.02
CA TYR A 30 -21.15 11.90 10.10
C TYR A 30 -21.25 11.12 8.80
N ALA A 31 -22.39 11.22 8.13
CA ALA A 31 -22.54 10.70 6.78
C ALA A 31 -21.58 11.41 5.83
N THR A 32 -21.01 10.66 4.88
CA THR A 32 -20.08 11.20 3.88
C THR A 32 -20.26 10.56 2.52
N ASN A 33 -19.99 11.33 1.47
CA ASN A 33 -19.82 10.87 0.10
C ASN A 33 -18.40 11.11 -0.41
N GLU A 34 -17.45 11.36 0.50
CA GLU A 34 -16.06 11.67 0.18
C GLU A 34 -15.11 10.83 1.02
N LEU A 35 -14.00 10.42 0.42
CA LEU A 35 -12.88 9.77 1.07
C LEU A 35 -11.59 10.46 0.63
N VAL A 36 -10.81 10.93 1.59
CA VAL A 36 -9.50 11.55 1.37
C VAL A 36 -8.40 10.63 1.87
N ARG A 37 -7.33 10.47 1.09
CA ARG A 37 -6.19 9.59 1.37
C ARG A 37 -4.88 10.32 1.10
N ASP A 38 -3.92 10.16 1.99
CA ASP A 38 -2.54 10.52 1.73
C ASP A 38 -1.95 9.50 0.74
N ALA A 39 -1.25 9.98 -0.32
CA ALA A 39 -0.73 9.15 -1.39
C ALA A 39 0.53 9.81 -2.01
N LYS A 40 1.62 9.89 -1.23
CA LYS A 40 2.82 10.66 -1.57
C LYS A 40 3.61 10.01 -2.72
N GLY A 41 3.94 10.81 -3.74
CA GLY A 41 4.72 10.36 -4.88
C GLY A 41 4.05 9.25 -5.71
N MET A 42 2.73 9.14 -5.67
CA MET A 42 1.99 8.08 -6.36
C MET A 42 1.42 8.51 -7.69
N LEU A 43 1.24 7.53 -8.57
CA LEU A 43 0.45 7.66 -9.79
C LEU A 43 -0.80 6.78 -9.63
N SER A 44 -1.97 7.42 -9.53
CA SER A 44 -3.25 6.71 -9.45
C SER A 44 -3.78 6.42 -10.85
N HIS A 45 -4.07 5.14 -11.14
CA HIS A 45 -4.51 4.69 -12.47
C HIS A 45 -6.02 4.47 -12.53
N GLU A 46 -6.58 3.90 -11.47
CA GLU A 46 -8.00 3.54 -11.39
C GLU A 46 -8.49 3.67 -9.96
N VAL A 47 -9.68 4.22 -9.79
CA VAL A 47 -10.40 4.25 -8.52
C VAL A 47 -11.84 3.80 -8.76
N ALA A 48 -12.31 2.83 -7.98
CA ALA A 48 -13.64 2.28 -8.15
C ALA A 48 -14.28 1.91 -6.80
N ALA A 49 -15.60 1.94 -6.73
CA ALA A 49 -16.33 1.24 -5.67
C ALA A 49 -16.31 -0.25 -5.97
N ASP A 50 -15.95 -1.08 -4.99
CA ASP A 50 -16.00 -2.54 -5.12
C ASP A 50 -17.20 -3.09 -4.32
N LYS A 51 -18.08 -3.79 -5.03
CA LYS A 51 -19.22 -4.50 -4.44
C LYS A 51 -19.12 -5.98 -4.77
N ASN A 52 -18.50 -6.73 -3.87
CA ASN A 52 -18.32 -8.19 -4.02
C ASN A 52 -17.59 -8.57 -5.33
N GLY A 53 -16.53 -7.82 -5.68
CA GLY A 53 -15.74 -8.04 -6.89
C GLY A 53 -16.25 -7.32 -8.15
N SER A 54 -17.43 -6.70 -8.08
CA SER A 54 -17.94 -5.83 -9.16
C SER A 54 -17.45 -4.40 -8.93
N LYS A 55 -16.64 -3.89 -9.85
CA LYS A 55 -16.04 -2.56 -9.78
C LYS A 55 -16.85 -1.53 -10.57
N SER A 56 -17.19 -0.43 -9.93
CA SER A 56 -17.85 0.73 -10.55
C SER A 56 -16.94 1.96 -10.44
N PRO A 57 -16.50 2.58 -11.55
CA PRO A 57 -15.57 3.71 -11.51
C PRO A 57 -16.07 4.86 -10.63
N LEU A 58 -15.15 5.44 -9.85
CA LEU A 58 -15.39 6.63 -9.03
C LEU A 58 -14.60 7.82 -9.58
N LYS A 59 -15.16 9.01 -9.38
CA LYS A 59 -14.44 10.26 -9.64
C LYS A 59 -13.40 10.48 -8.55
N PHE A 60 -12.20 10.88 -8.94
CA PHE A 60 -11.15 11.25 -8.01
C PHE A 60 -10.32 12.42 -8.54
N ASP A 61 -9.69 13.13 -7.63
CA ASP A 61 -8.67 14.15 -7.89
C ASP A 61 -7.42 13.82 -7.08
N TYR A 62 -6.24 14.01 -7.70
CA TYR A 62 -4.96 13.82 -7.05
C TYR A 62 -4.16 15.10 -7.10
N LYS A 63 -3.95 15.72 -5.95
CA LYS A 63 -3.24 16.98 -5.84
C LYS A 63 -2.51 17.08 -4.49
N ASN A 64 -1.28 17.59 -4.50
CA ASN A 64 -0.47 17.80 -3.30
C ASN A 64 -0.33 16.53 -2.43
N ASP A 65 -0.05 15.39 -3.08
CA ASP A 65 0.07 14.08 -2.41
C ASP A 65 -1.20 13.58 -1.71
N GLU A 66 -2.34 14.18 -2.03
CA GLU A 66 -3.65 13.81 -1.52
C GLU A 66 -4.52 13.25 -2.65
N LEU A 67 -5.14 12.09 -2.42
CA LEU A 67 -6.10 11.45 -3.29
C LEU A 67 -7.50 11.64 -2.70
N LYS A 68 -8.28 12.51 -3.33
CA LYS A 68 -9.66 12.83 -2.97
C LYS A 68 -10.62 12.05 -3.86
N ILE A 69 -11.45 11.20 -3.25
CA ILE A 69 -12.37 10.29 -3.94
C ILE A 69 -13.80 10.68 -3.64
N THR A 70 -14.62 10.83 -4.70
CA THR A 70 -16.07 10.99 -4.56
C THR A 70 -16.72 9.60 -4.61
N LEU A 71 -17.35 9.20 -3.51
CA LEU A 71 -18.04 7.91 -3.39
C LEU A 71 -19.30 7.86 -4.26
N ASP A 72 -19.77 6.66 -4.59
CA ASP A 72 -20.93 6.41 -5.44
C ASP A 72 -22.27 6.89 -4.82
N LYS A 73 -22.30 7.06 -3.51
CA LYS A 73 -23.42 7.60 -2.75
C LYS A 73 -22.96 8.18 -1.42
N THR A 74 -23.88 8.82 -0.69
CA THR A 74 -23.64 9.17 0.72
C THR A 74 -23.81 7.93 1.61
N TYR A 75 -22.76 7.59 2.34
CA TYR A 75 -22.75 6.51 3.32
C TYR A 75 -23.06 7.05 4.71
N GLN A 76 -23.99 6.41 5.39
CA GLN A 76 -24.38 6.75 6.74
C GLN A 76 -23.37 6.20 7.77
N LYS A 77 -23.45 6.72 9.00
CA LYS A 77 -22.63 6.19 10.11
C LYS A 77 -22.75 4.66 10.18
N ASN A 78 -21.58 3.99 10.32
CA ASN A 78 -21.42 2.54 10.39
C ASN A 78 -21.85 1.76 9.12
N GLN A 79 -22.17 2.43 8.03
CA GLN A 79 -22.43 1.79 6.74
C GLN A 79 -21.09 1.53 6.03
N ASP A 80 -20.79 0.26 5.75
CA ASP A 80 -19.54 -0.13 5.12
C ASP A 80 -19.55 0.17 3.62
N TYR A 81 -18.35 0.51 3.13
CA TYR A 81 -18.03 0.58 1.72
C TYR A 81 -16.63 0.05 1.47
N THR A 82 -16.40 -0.42 0.26
CA THR A 82 -15.05 -0.82 -0.19
C THR A 82 -14.66 -0.01 -1.41
N VAL A 83 -13.49 0.61 -1.35
CA VAL A 83 -12.88 1.32 -2.47
C VAL A 83 -11.70 0.50 -2.98
N TYR A 84 -11.64 0.31 -4.29
CA TYR A 84 -10.51 -0.23 -5.01
C TYR A 84 -9.68 0.91 -5.59
N ILE A 85 -8.35 0.81 -5.45
CA ILE A 85 -7.39 1.78 -6.01
C ILE A 85 -6.27 1.01 -6.69
N LYS A 86 -6.02 1.29 -7.97
CA LYS A 86 -4.84 0.81 -8.70
C LYS A 86 -3.85 1.95 -8.84
N TYR A 87 -2.62 1.72 -8.42
CA TYR A 87 -1.61 2.78 -8.34
C TYR A 87 -0.19 2.26 -8.62
N THR A 88 0.74 3.21 -8.84
CA THR A 88 2.18 2.96 -8.83
C THR A 88 2.82 3.87 -7.79
N ALA A 89 3.50 3.30 -6.80
CA ALA A 89 4.33 4.02 -5.86
C ALA A 89 5.71 4.28 -6.46
N ARG A 90 6.17 5.53 -6.38
CA ARG A 90 7.42 6.01 -6.98
C ARG A 90 8.29 6.65 -5.89
N PRO A 91 8.96 5.87 -5.03
CA PRO A 91 9.63 6.37 -3.85
C PRO A 91 10.74 7.39 -4.17
N ASN A 92 11.36 7.29 -5.33
CA ASN A 92 12.38 8.25 -5.78
C ASN A 92 11.82 9.62 -6.18
N GLU A 93 10.51 9.76 -6.32
CA GLU A 93 9.83 11.03 -6.60
C GLU A 93 9.22 11.67 -5.35
N VAL A 94 9.27 11.00 -4.21
CA VAL A 94 8.78 11.54 -2.93
C VAL A 94 9.67 12.69 -2.48
N LYS A 95 9.07 13.85 -2.24
CA LYS A 95 9.73 15.06 -1.74
C LYS A 95 9.33 15.26 -0.27
N GLN A 96 9.81 14.40 0.60
CA GLN A 96 9.55 14.53 2.04
C GLN A 96 10.88 14.71 2.77
N GLU A 97 10.98 15.77 3.56
CA GLU A 97 12.09 15.94 4.48
C GLU A 97 11.99 14.90 5.60
N GLY A 98 13.06 14.17 5.80
CA GLY A 98 13.18 13.22 6.89
C GLY A 98 13.34 13.91 8.25
N SER A 99 13.34 13.09 9.28
CA SER A 99 13.73 13.52 10.64
C SER A 99 15.27 13.55 10.76
N LYS A 100 15.78 14.05 11.88
CA LYS A 100 17.22 13.97 12.19
C LYS A 100 17.74 12.52 12.22
N ALA A 101 16.87 11.55 12.49
CA ALA A 101 17.22 10.12 12.56
C ALA A 101 17.02 9.40 11.23
N ILE A 102 16.08 9.87 10.39
CA ILE A 102 15.75 9.28 9.07
C ILE A 102 15.80 10.41 8.06
N SER A 103 16.97 10.65 7.50
CA SER A 103 17.21 11.75 6.56
C SER A 103 16.50 11.59 5.20
N ASP A 104 16.10 10.36 4.85
CA ASP A 104 15.47 10.01 3.58
C ASP A 104 14.15 9.28 3.84
N ALA A 105 13.06 10.03 3.98
CA ALA A 105 11.73 9.51 4.36
C ALA A 105 10.90 9.06 3.15
N LYS A 106 11.45 8.18 2.31
CA LYS A 106 10.78 7.64 1.10
C LYS A 106 9.70 6.60 1.41
N GLY A 107 9.66 6.06 2.61
CA GLY A 107 8.72 5.02 3.04
C GLY A 107 8.89 3.65 2.38
N LEU A 108 9.41 3.58 1.17
CA LEU A 108 9.72 2.38 0.39
C LEU A 108 11.13 2.49 -0.18
N TYR A 109 11.94 1.48 0.09
CA TYR A 109 13.37 1.47 -0.23
C TYR A 109 13.70 0.27 -1.12
N PHE A 110 14.40 0.56 -2.23
CA PHE A 110 15.00 -0.43 -3.11
C PHE A 110 16.52 -0.41 -2.93
N ILE A 111 17.08 -1.49 -2.42
CA ILE A 111 18.51 -1.64 -2.18
C ILE A 111 19.09 -2.60 -3.21
N ASN A 112 20.08 -2.14 -3.97
CA ASN A 112 20.72 -2.93 -5.01
C ASN A 112 19.74 -3.67 -5.92
N ALA A 113 18.60 -3.04 -6.25
CA ALA A 113 17.50 -3.67 -6.96
C ALA A 113 17.89 -4.25 -8.33
N GLN A 114 18.92 -3.69 -8.95
CA GLN A 114 19.44 -4.13 -10.25
C GLN A 114 20.61 -5.14 -10.12
N GLY A 115 21.01 -5.52 -8.89
CA GLY A 115 22.09 -6.48 -8.64
C GLY A 115 23.46 -6.01 -9.13
N LYS A 116 23.73 -4.70 -9.20
CA LYS A 116 24.98 -4.14 -9.74
C LYS A 116 26.14 -4.17 -8.72
N ASP A 117 25.82 -4.18 -7.45
CA ASP A 117 26.80 -4.20 -6.36
C ASP A 117 26.88 -5.63 -5.81
N PRO A 118 27.97 -6.38 -6.08
CA PRO A 118 28.10 -7.77 -5.64
C PRO A 118 28.24 -7.92 -4.12
N ASP A 119 28.58 -6.84 -3.42
CA ASP A 119 28.79 -6.85 -1.96
C ASP A 119 27.48 -6.51 -1.19
N LYS A 120 26.39 -6.24 -1.91
CA LYS A 120 25.10 -5.93 -1.31
C LYS A 120 23.98 -6.86 -1.78
N PRO A 121 23.18 -7.43 -0.86
CA PRO A 121 22.01 -8.19 -1.25
C PRO A 121 20.95 -7.30 -1.94
N THR A 122 20.15 -7.89 -2.82
CA THR A 122 18.96 -7.23 -3.35
C THR A 122 17.85 -7.24 -2.32
N GLN A 123 17.36 -6.07 -1.93
CA GLN A 123 16.33 -5.93 -0.92
C GLN A 123 15.31 -4.85 -1.30
N ILE A 124 14.06 -5.07 -0.92
CA ILE A 124 12.99 -4.06 -0.90
C ILE A 124 12.38 -4.10 0.49
N TRP A 125 12.21 -2.97 1.12
CA TRP A 125 11.60 -2.90 2.44
C TRP A 125 10.93 -1.55 2.69
N THR A 126 10.05 -1.50 3.69
CA THR A 126 9.28 -0.30 4.03
C THR A 126 9.61 0.20 5.44
N GLN A 127 9.52 1.54 5.61
CA GLN A 127 9.58 2.21 6.90
C GLN A 127 8.45 3.24 6.98
N GLY A 128 7.49 3.01 7.87
CA GLY A 128 6.27 3.83 7.95
C GLY A 128 6.36 5.04 8.86
N GLU A 129 7.35 5.11 9.77
CA GLU A 129 7.48 6.23 10.72
C GLU A 129 8.01 7.51 10.01
N THR A 130 7.51 8.68 10.34
CA THR A 130 6.34 8.92 11.21
C THR A 130 5.01 8.87 10.45
N GLU A 131 4.97 9.36 9.21
CA GLU A 131 3.86 9.39 8.25
C GLU A 131 4.38 9.05 6.86
N SER A 132 5.09 7.91 6.73
CA SER A 132 5.74 7.48 5.48
C SER A 132 5.09 6.24 4.85
N SER A 133 4.04 5.69 5.47
CA SER A 133 3.27 4.60 4.86
C SER A 133 2.52 5.05 3.62
N SER A 134 2.08 6.30 3.59
CA SER A 134 1.47 6.93 2.41
C SER A 134 2.42 7.09 1.21
N CYS A 135 3.71 6.79 1.36
CA CYS A 135 4.67 6.75 0.26
C CYS A 135 4.60 5.44 -0.55
N TRP A 136 3.95 4.39 -0.04
CA TRP A 136 3.90 3.10 -0.71
C TRP A 136 2.50 2.50 -0.86
N PHE A 137 1.49 2.95 -0.08
CA PHE A 137 0.08 2.65 -0.37
C PHE A 137 -0.80 3.84 0.04
N PRO A 138 -1.90 4.11 -0.66
CA PRO A 138 -2.82 5.18 -0.29
C PRO A 138 -3.41 4.90 1.10
N THR A 139 -3.23 5.81 2.06
CA THR A 139 -3.72 5.60 3.43
C THR A 139 -4.12 6.91 4.10
N ILE A 140 -4.84 6.87 5.21
CA ILE A 140 -4.91 7.99 6.14
C ILE A 140 -3.76 7.79 7.11
N ASP A 141 -2.63 8.46 6.86
CA ASP A 141 -1.36 8.20 7.54
C ASP A 141 -1.30 8.86 8.92
N LYS A 142 -2.24 8.45 9.76
CA LYS A 142 -2.39 8.95 11.14
C LYS A 142 -2.46 7.79 12.13
N PRO A 143 -1.86 7.92 13.33
CA PRO A 143 -1.74 6.84 14.31
C PRO A 143 -3.09 6.38 14.89
N ASN A 144 -4.18 7.09 14.68
CA ASN A 144 -5.51 6.71 15.12
C ASN A 144 -6.34 5.97 14.07
N GLN A 145 -5.77 5.66 12.89
CA GLN A 145 -6.47 5.02 11.76
C GLN A 145 -6.13 3.52 11.66
N LYS A 146 -6.43 2.78 12.73
CA LYS A 146 -6.13 1.35 12.82
C LYS A 146 -7.00 0.52 11.87
N THR A 147 -6.34 -0.43 11.20
CA THR A 147 -6.97 -1.36 10.26
C THR A 147 -6.32 -2.74 10.35
N THR A 148 -7.01 -3.80 9.93
CA THR A 148 -6.38 -5.10 9.68
C THR A 148 -5.63 -5.05 8.35
N GLN A 149 -4.63 -5.92 8.20
CA GLN A 149 -3.76 -5.94 7.02
C GLN A 149 -3.83 -7.30 6.33
N GLU A 150 -3.94 -7.26 5.01
CA GLU A 150 -3.80 -8.42 4.14
C GLU A 150 -2.92 -8.01 2.96
N ILE A 151 -1.78 -8.69 2.76
CA ILE A 151 -0.83 -8.38 1.69
C ILE A 151 -0.53 -9.60 0.85
N TYR A 152 -0.65 -9.45 -0.46
CA TYR A 152 -0.18 -10.38 -1.47
C TYR A 152 1.04 -9.78 -2.14
N MET A 153 2.19 -10.43 -2.06
CA MET A 153 3.43 -10.01 -2.72
C MET A 153 3.80 -10.98 -3.82
N THR A 154 3.81 -10.51 -5.07
CA THR A 154 4.31 -11.28 -6.20
C THR A 154 5.77 -10.97 -6.43
N VAL A 155 6.62 -11.97 -6.25
CA VAL A 155 8.09 -11.84 -6.26
C VAL A 155 8.75 -12.96 -7.05
N PRO A 156 10.00 -12.79 -7.54
CA PRO A 156 10.84 -13.88 -8.00
C PRO A 156 11.03 -14.96 -6.92
N LYS A 157 11.02 -16.23 -7.30
CA LYS A 157 11.07 -17.38 -6.38
C LYS A 157 12.32 -17.42 -5.48
N GLN A 158 13.40 -16.80 -5.93
CA GLN A 158 14.64 -16.75 -5.17
C GLN A 158 14.58 -15.85 -3.94
N TYR A 159 13.67 -14.86 -3.93
CA TYR A 159 13.57 -13.93 -2.80
C TYR A 159 12.65 -14.46 -1.72
N VAL A 160 12.96 -14.13 -0.47
CA VAL A 160 12.10 -14.34 0.69
C VAL A 160 11.24 -13.12 0.91
N THR A 161 10.01 -13.30 1.38
CA THR A 161 9.14 -12.20 1.79
C THR A 161 8.90 -12.21 3.29
N LEU A 162 8.66 -11.03 3.85
CA LEU A 162 8.25 -10.84 5.24
C LEU A 162 7.22 -9.73 5.32
N SER A 163 6.20 -9.90 6.17
CA SER A 163 5.22 -8.87 6.50
C SER A 163 4.67 -9.08 7.90
N ASN A 164 3.82 -8.16 8.35
CA ASN A 164 3.11 -8.32 9.63
C ASN A 164 2.19 -9.55 9.60
N GLY A 165 2.08 -10.21 10.74
CA GLY A 165 1.16 -11.33 10.93
C GLY A 165 1.75 -12.68 10.53
N ILE A 166 1.01 -13.49 9.82
CA ILE A 166 1.39 -14.85 9.43
C ILE A 166 1.32 -15.06 7.93
N LEU A 167 2.25 -15.85 7.40
CA LEU A 167 2.20 -16.33 6.01
C LEU A 167 1.09 -17.38 5.90
N LYS A 168 0.03 -17.06 5.18
CA LYS A 168 -1.13 -17.94 4.97
C LYS A 168 -0.94 -18.93 3.83
N SER A 169 -0.38 -18.45 2.72
CA SER A 169 -0.09 -19.29 1.55
C SER A 169 1.09 -18.71 0.76
N SER A 170 1.69 -19.60 -0.04
CA SER A 170 2.71 -19.27 -1.02
C SER A 170 2.38 -20.06 -2.28
N GLU A 171 1.99 -19.37 -3.34
CA GLU A 171 1.50 -19.97 -4.57
C GLU A 171 2.41 -19.66 -5.76
N ASN A 172 2.82 -20.67 -6.49
CA ASN A 172 3.63 -20.49 -7.70
C ASN A 172 2.81 -19.81 -8.80
N LEU A 173 3.40 -18.80 -9.41
CA LEU A 173 2.86 -18.09 -10.56
C LEU A 173 3.81 -18.31 -11.76
N GLY A 174 3.57 -19.36 -12.53
CA GLY A 174 4.47 -19.80 -13.59
C GLY A 174 5.80 -20.34 -13.05
N GLU A 175 6.86 -20.26 -13.88
CA GLU A 175 8.15 -20.88 -13.56
C GLU A 175 8.99 -20.07 -12.58
N ASN A 176 8.98 -18.74 -12.70
CA ASN A 176 9.95 -17.86 -12.03
C ASN A 176 9.36 -16.99 -10.91
N LEU A 177 8.05 -16.91 -10.80
CA LEU A 177 7.38 -16.07 -9.82
C LEU A 177 6.56 -16.90 -8.82
N ARG A 178 6.35 -16.31 -7.65
CA ARG A 178 5.35 -16.79 -6.69
C ARG A 178 4.63 -15.59 -6.05
N THR A 179 3.47 -15.85 -5.49
CA THR A 179 2.72 -14.89 -4.69
C THR A 179 2.63 -15.40 -3.27
N ASP A 180 3.13 -14.63 -2.33
CA ASP A 180 3.05 -14.89 -0.90
C ASP A 180 1.92 -14.05 -0.30
N HIS A 181 1.04 -14.70 0.49
CA HIS A 181 -0.11 -14.10 1.14
C HIS A 181 0.10 -14.00 2.64
N TRP A 182 0.23 -12.79 3.15
CA TRP A 182 0.42 -12.46 4.56
C TRP A 182 -0.85 -11.85 5.14
N VAL A 183 -1.20 -12.23 6.38
CA VAL A 183 -2.41 -11.73 7.07
C VAL A 183 -2.08 -11.34 8.51
N MET A 184 -2.46 -10.11 8.86
CA MET A 184 -2.46 -9.57 10.21
C MET A 184 -3.90 -9.21 10.60
N ASP A 185 -4.54 -10.06 11.41
CA ASP A 185 -5.94 -9.94 11.83
C ASP A 185 -6.15 -8.95 12.98
N LYS A 186 -5.07 -8.47 13.60
CA LYS A 186 -5.11 -7.43 14.61
C LYS A 186 -5.00 -6.05 13.97
N LYS A 187 -5.90 -5.15 14.37
CA LYS A 187 -5.85 -3.77 13.91
C LYS A 187 -4.61 -3.07 14.46
N HIS A 188 -3.86 -2.46 13.57
CA HIS A 188 -2.67 -1.68 13.90
C HIS A 188 -2.59 -0.42 13.05
N ASP A 189 -1.74 0.49 13.48
CA ASP A 189 -1.58 1.82 12.86
C ASP A 189 -0.88 1.71 11.49
N PRO A 190 -1.12 2.63 10.55
CA PRO A 190 -0.47 2.60 9.23
C PRO A 190 1.05 2.59 9.29
N TYR A 191 1.67 3.34 10.19
CA TYR A 191 3.13 3.41 10.31
C TYR A 191 3.79 2.08 10.73
N LEU A 192 3.00 1.13 11.25
CA LEU A 192 3.45 -0.23 11.60
C LEU A 192 3.31 -1.23 10.43
N PHE A 193 2.68 -0.85 9.35
CA PHE A 193 2.63 -1.68 8.16
C PHE A 193 4.02 -1.89 7.61
N PHE A 194 4.40 -3.15 7.46
CA PHE A 194 5.73 -3.53 7.01
C PHE A 194 5.65 -4.58 5.90
N MET A 195 6.52 -4.45 4.93
CA MET A 195 6.89 -5.52 4.02
C MET A 195 8.39 -5.51 3.76
N GLY A 196 8.94 -6.70 3.56
CA GLY A 196 10.31 -6.93 3.12
C GLY A 196 10.35 -7.99 2.04
N VAL A 197 11.23 -7.80 1.07
CA VAL A 197 11.55 -8.75 -0.01
C VAL A 197 13.07 -8.77 -0.17
N GLY A 198 13.68 -9.93 -0.25
CA GLY A 198 15.12 -9.99 -0.46
C GLY A 198 15.70 -11.42 -0.37
N GLU A 199 17.01 -11.48 -0.41
CA GLU A 199 17.80 -12.69 -0.25
C GLU A 199 17.92 -13.10 1.22
#